data_11bbd02f0646d8498fa888c3047b843d
#
_entry.id   11bbd02f0646d8498fa888c3047b843d
#
_cell.length_a   1.000
_cell.length_b   1.000
_cell.length_c   1.000
_cell.angle_alpha   90.00
_cell.angle_beta   90.00
_cell.angle_gamma   90.00
#
_symmetry.space_group_name_H-M   'P 1'
#
loop_
_entity.id
_entity.type
_entity.pdbx_description
1 polymer ?
#
loop_
_entity_poly.entity_id
_entity_poly.type
_entity_poly.pdbx_seq_one_letter_code
_entity_poly.pdbx_strand_id
1 'polypeptide(L)'
;MPRGILVMLDVVVQAQQLEKVTAALEKLPEVVDLHEVTGEYDLVALLQTDSIVEFRRLTHKIQRIEGIKGTNSMVIIHTLKKDGKSVAE
;
A
#
# COMPACT_ATOMS: atom_id res chain seq x y z
N MET A 1 5.03 -15.87 10.29
CA MET A 1 3.88 -15.29 11.00
C MET A 1 3.82 -13.78 10.85
N PRO A 2 2.83 -13.29 10.19
CA PRO A 2 2.73 -11.85 10.05
C PRO A 2 2.43 -11.19 11.38
N ARG A 3 3.00 -10.05 11.54
CA ARG A 3 2.78 -9.26 12.72
C ARG A 3 2.20 -7.94 12.31
N GLY A 4 1.34 -7.42 13.14
CA GLY A 4 0.82 -6.11 12.93
C GLY A 4 -0.26 -6.10 11.87
N ILE A 5 -0.20 -5.12 11.02
CA ILE A 5 -1.31 -4.76 10.15
C ILE A 5 -0.90 -4.80 8.71
N LEU A 6 -1.75 -5.45 7.89
CA LEU A 6 -1.60 -5.44 6.44
C LEU A 6 -2.65 -4.51 5.86
N VAL A 7 -2.24 -3.69 4.92
CA VAL A 7 -3.12 -2.70 4.31
C VAL A 7 -2.94 -2.72 2.81
N MET A 8 -4.06 -2.76 2.08
CA MET A 8 -4.02 -2.51 0.65
C MET A 8 -4.24 -1.01 0.45
N LEU A 9 -3.28 -0.39 -0.19
CA LEU A 9 -3.35 1.05 -0.45
C LEU A 9 -3.50 1.28 -1.93
N ASP A 10 -4.61 1.91 -2.31
CA ASP A 10 -4.83 2.32 -3.69
C ASP A 10 -4.37 3.76 -3.85
N VAL A 11 -3.67 4.05 -4.92
CA VAL A 11 -3.04 5.37 -5.12
C VAL A 11 -3.43 5.94 -6.46
N VAL A 12 -3.87 7.21 -6.45
CA VAL A 12 -4.11 7.98 -7.66
C VAL A 12 -2.92 8.93 -7.82
N VAL A 13 -2.30 8.87 -8.99
CA VAL A 13 -1.09 9.61 -9.27
C VAL A 13 -1.36 10.71 -10.28
N GLN A 14 -0.77 11.86 -10.06
CA GLN A 14 -0.85 12.97 -10.99
C GLN A 14 -0.18 12.59 -12.31
N ALA A 15 -0.76 13.05 -13.42
CA ALA A 15 -0.21 12.75 -14.74
C ALA A 15 1.26 13.14 -14.79
N GLN A 16 2.07 12.29 -15.40
CA GLN A 16 3.49 12.50 -15.62
C GLN A 16 4.33 12.39 -14.34
N GLN A 17 3.72 11.99 -13.22
CA GLN A 17 4.45 11.82 -11.97
C GLN A 17 4.59 10.35 -11.58
N LEU A 18 4.17 9.44 -12.43
CA LEU A 18 4.11 8.02 -12.08
C LEU A 18 5.46 7.47 -11.68
N GLU A 19 6.50 7.73 -12.47
CA GLU A 19 7.83 7.19 -12.18
C GLU A 19 8.36 7.72 -10.86
N LYS A 20 8.12 8.99 -10.60
CA LYS A 20 8.60 9.64 -9.38
C LYS A 20 7.91 9.05 -8.16
N VAL A 21 6.59 8.88 -8.23
CA VAL A 21 5.83 8.30 -7.13
C VAL A 21 6.22 6.85 -6.90
N THR A 22 6.34 6.09 -7.99
CA THR A 22 6.73 4.69 -7.91
C THR A 22 8.08 4.55 -7.21
N ALA A 23 9.05 5.37 -7.62
CA ALA A 23 10.38 5.33 -7.00
C ALA A 23 10.33 5.65 -5.52
N ALA A 24 9.51 6.62 -5.14
CA ALA A 24 9.39 6.99 -3.74
C ALA A 24 8.77 5.88 -2.91
N LEU A 25 7.71 5.24 -3.44
CA LEU A 25 7.05 4.16 -2.73
C LEU A 25 7.92 2.93 -2.60
N GLU A 26 8.69 2.62 -3.66
CA GLU A 26 9.59 1.46 -3.63
C GLU A 26 10.62 1.54 -2.52
N LYS A 27 10.98 2.75 -2.11
CA LYS A 27 12.01 2.93 -1.09
C LYS A 27 11.50 2.71 0.32
N LEU A 28 10.19 2.66 0.50
CA LEU A 28 9.62 2.50 1.84
C LEU A 28 9.69 1.04 2.24
N PRO A 29 10.35 0.72 3.35
CA PRO A 29 10.44 -0.67 3.78
C PRO A 29 9.10 -1.31 4.12
N GLU A 30 8.11 -0.49 4.47
CA GLU A 30 6.78 -1.00 4.78
C GLU A 30 6.01 -1.45 3.54
N VAL A 31 6.47 -1.08 2.35
CA VAL A 31 5.82 -1.50 1.12
C VAL A 31 6.31 -2.90 0.77
N VAL A 32 5.42 -3.87 0.90
CA VAL A 32 5.74 -5.28 0.65
C VAL A 32 5.61 -5.59 -0.83
N ASP A 33 4.53 -5.11 -1.44
CA ASP A 33 4.29 -5.28 -2.87
C ASP A 33 3.84 -3.96 -3.44
N LEU A 34 4.15 -3.73 -4.71
CA LEU A 34 3.73 -2.53 -5.41
C LEU A 34 3.39 -2.90 -6.83
N HIS A 35 2.17 -2.55 -7.26
CA HIS A 35 1.66 -2.91 -8.58
C HIS A 35 1.12 -1.69 -9.28
N GLU A 36 1.34 -1.65 -10.58
CA GLU A 36 0.68 -0.69 -11.43
C GLU A 36 -0.61 -1.35 -11.95
N VAL A 37 -1.72 -0.64 -11.90
CA VAL A 37 -3.03 -1.22 -12.20
C VAL A 37 -3.80 -0.35 -13.18
N THR A 38 -4.84 -0.94 -13.76
CA THR A 38 -5.78 -0.20 -14.60
C THR A 38 -7.02 0.13 -13.77
N GLY A 39 -7.82 1.08 -14.25
CA GLY A 39 -9.06 1.45 -13.61
C GLY A 39 -8.95 2.81 -12.96
N GLU A 40 -9.65 2.97 -11.85
CA GLU A 40 -9.72 4.27 -11.18
C GLU A 40 -8.44 4.65 -10.47
N TYR A 41 -7.62 3.68 -10.14
CA TYR A 41 -6.37 3.91 -9.42
C TYR A 41 -5.21 3.60 -10.34
N ASP A 42 -4.05 4.16 -10.01
CA ASP A 42 -2.85 3.98 -10.81
C ASP A 42 -1.94 2.92 -10.21
N LEU A 43 -1.86 2.89 -8.90
CA LEU A 43 -1.00 1.95 -8.19
C LEU A 43 -1.76 1.29 -7.05
N VAL A 44 -1.36 0.08 -6.73
CA VAL A 44 -1.83 -0.62 -5.52
C VAL A 44 -0.61 -1.12 -4.79
N ALA A 45 -0.54 -0.79 -3.51
CA ALA A 45 0.57 -1.21 -2.67
C ALA A 45 0.04 -2.08 -1.53
N LEU A 46 0.78 -3.13 -1.22
CA LEU A 46 0.52 -3.88 0.00
C LEU A 46 1.50 -3.38 1.05
N LEU A 47 0.96 -2.86 2.14
CA LEU A 47 1.76 -2.30 3.22
C LEU A 47 1.70 -3.21 4.43
N GLN A 48 2.80 -3.26 5.17
CA GLN A 48 2.83 -3.97 6.44
C GLN A 48 3.45 -3.06 7.49
N THR A 49 2.72 -2.88 8.59
CA THR A 49 3.20 -2.07 9.71
C THR A 49 2.96 -2.84 11.00
N ASP A 50 3.69 -2.45 12.04
CA ASP A 50 3.60 -3.16 13.32
C ASP A 50 2.35 -2.80 14.11
N SER A 51 1.78 -1.64 13.87
CA SER A 51 0.67 -1.16 14.68
C SER A 51 -0.12 -0.09 13.92
N ILE A 52 -1.27 0.24 14.47
CA ILE A 52 -2.10 1.33 13.93
C ILE A 52 -1.34 2.65 14.00
N VAL A 53 -0.55 2.85 15.04
CA VAL A 53 0.23 4.08 15.18
C VAL A 53 1.23 4.20 14.03
N GLU A 54 1.94 3.11 13.73
CA GLU A 54 2.90 3.12 12.63
C GLU A 54 2.20 3.29 11.29
N PHE A 55 1.05 2.67 11.14
CA PHE A 55 0.28 2.82 9.90
C PHE A 55 -0.12 4.29 9.70
N ARG A 56 -0.55 4.94 10.77
CA ARG A 56 -0.95 6.34 10.67
C ARG A 56 0.24 7.22 10.27
N ARG A 57 1.41 6.97 10.85
CA ARG A 57 2.62 7.71 10.45
C ARG A 57 2.93 7.49 8.99
N LEU A 58 2.82 6.25 8.56
CA LEU A 58 3.12 5.89 7.18
C LEU A 58 2.17 6.58 6.21
N THR A 59 0.87 6.63 6.52
CA THR A 59 -0.08 7.31 5.64
C THR A 59 0.24 8.78 5.51
N HIS A 60 0.63 9.44 6.59
CA HIS A 60 1.01 10.85 6.52
C HIS A 60 2.23 11.04 5.64
N LYS A 61 3.19 10.12 5.78
CA LYS A 61 4.40 10.17 4.98
C LYS A 61 4.10 9.99 3.50
N ILE A 62 3.24 9.03 3.19
CA ILE A 62 2.87 8.74 1.80
C ILE A 62 2.11 9.92 1.20
N GLN A 63 1.20 10.52 1.96
CA GLN A 63 0.41 11.64 1.47
C GLN A 63 1.25 12.87 1.15
N ARG A 64 2.47 12.93 1.68
CA ARG A 64 3.38 14.04 1.39
C ARG A 64 4.22 13.80 0.15
N ILE A 65 4.16 12.63 -0.44
CA ILE A 65 4.91 12.35 -1.66
C ILE A 65 4.33 13.18 -2.79
N GLU A 66 5.19 13.96 -3.43
CA GLU A 66 4.77 14.80 -4.54
C GLU A 66 4.28 13.93 -5.68
N GLY A 67 3.13 14.28 -6.24
CA GLY A 67 2.55 13.53 -7.34
C GLY A 67 1.41 12.62 -6.94
N ILE A 68 1.21 12.38 -5.67
CA ILE A 68 0.06 11.60 -5.21
C ILE A 68 -1.13 12.53 -5.06
N LYS A 69 -2.20 12.22 -5.80
CA LYS A 69 -3.44 12.99 -5.75
C LYS A 69 -4.38 12.50 -4.67
N GLY A 70 -4.37 11.23 -4.41
CA GLY A 70 -5.23 10.68 -3.39
C GLY A 70 -4.93 9.22 -3.14
N THR A 71 -5.39 8.75 -2.01
CA THR A 71 -5.20 7.36 -1.63
C THR A 71 -6.48 6.81 -1.01
N ASN A 72 -6.63 5.50 -1.10
CA ASN A 72 -7.70 4.78 -0.43
C ASN A 72 -7.07 3.57 0.25
N SER A 73 -7.21 3.46 1.55
CA SER A 73 -6.60 2.34 2.27
C SER A 73 -7.66 1.40 2.80
N MET A 74 -7.34 0.11 2.71
CA MET A 74 -8.20 -0.95 3.20
C MET A 74 -7.38 -1.83 4.12
N VAL A 75 -7.72 -1.87 5.39
CA VAL A 75 -7.03 -2.74 6.34
C VAL A 75 -7.52 -4.16 6.14
N ILE A 76 -6.58 -5.09 5.97
CA ILE A 76 -6.93 -6.50 5.82
C ILE A 76 -7.15 -7.05 7.22
N ILE A 77 -8.39 -7.45 7.48
CA ILE A 77 -8.73 -7.95 8.82
C ILE A 77 -8.59 -9.47 8.92
N HIS A 78 -8.60 -10.15 7.77
CA HIS A 78 -8.51 -11.61 7.77
C HIS A 78 -8.18 -12.08 6.36
N THR A 79 -7.21 -12.99 6.25
CA THR A 79 -6.82 -13.57 4.97
C THR A 79 -7.35 -14.99 4.89
N LEU A 80 -8.16 -15.26 3.88
CA LEU A 80 -8.80 -16.55 3.70
C LEU A 80 -7.98 -17.48 2.83
N LYS A 81 -7.25 -16.91 1.88
CA LYS A 81 -6.47 -17.69 0.95
C LYS A 81 -5.25 -16.88 0.55
N LYS A 82 -4.12 -17.53 0.47
CA LYS A 82 -2.87 -16.87 0.12
C LYS A 82 -2.06 -17.76 -0.79
N ASP A 83 -1.55 -17.17 -1.87
CA ASP A 83 -0.72 -17.90 -2.85
C ASP A 83 -1.42 -19.17 -3.34
N GLY A 84 -2.74 -19.06 -3.53
CA GLY A 84 -3.53 -20.17 -4.04
C GLY A 84 -3.93 -21.21 -3.03
N LYS A 85 -3.59 -21.01 -1.76
CA LYS A 85 -3.86 -21.98 -0.72
C LYS A 85 -4.73 -21.38 0.37
N SER A 86 -5.63 -22.19 0.91
CA SER A 86 -6.44 -21.79 2.05
C SER A 86 -5.55 -21.59 3.26
N VAL A 87 -5.81 -20.53 4.00
CA VAL A 87 -5.05 -20.25 5.21
C VAL A 87 -5.75 -20.92 6.38
N ALA A 88 -5.02 -21.80 7.08
CA ALA A 88 -5.58 -22.51 8.23
C ALA A 88 -5.74 -21.53 9.39
N GLU A 89 -6.76 -21.79 10.22
CA GLU A 89 -7.01 -21.02 11.42
C GLU A 89 -5.99 -21.27 12.49
#